data_9a1b6fee65644b686f2e5061b65216ef
#
_entry.id   9a1b6fee65644b686f2e5061b65216ef
#
_cell.length_a   1.000
_cell.length_b   1.000
_cell.length_c   1.000
_cell.angle_alpha   90.00
_cell.angle_beta   90.00
_cell.angle_gamma   90.00
#
_symmetry.space_group_name_H-M   'P 1'
#
loop_
_entity.id
_entity.type
_entity.pdbx_description
1 polymer ?
#
loop_
_entity_poly.entity_id
_entity_poly.type
_entity_poly.pdbx_seq_one_letter_code
_entity_poly.pdbx_strand_id
1 'polypeptide(L)'
;MLQNIHVKNMALIDEADVDFGDHLNILTGETGAGKSIIIGSISMALGGKVSRDVIRKDADYALVELNFKVKNPQILAELEKLEIPPDGDEVIISRRITGTRSVARINGELVSLAVLRQAAALLIDIHGQHEHQSLLHKDKHLAILDQFAREEMAPVKDALKDSYREYMILKKEMDGAITDEGKRLSEISFLQYQIEEIENANLQDGEEEQLDKAFRKMSHARQMMESIASAHGMTGYEGASAAGDLVGRALRELSSVEKYDEAIGSLISMLTDIDGLLNDFNRELADYESGLTFDESVYHETEDRLNLIQRLKSKYGSSISEILAHQDQCQAELEKLNDYENYLSGLHRRLDEAETELKELSDRITAIRKANASVLQDKIKAALVDLNFLDVQFEIQCTLLGHYTENGQDSIEFMISTNPGETVKPLGKVASGGELSRIMLAVKSVLADADAIETLIFDEIDTGISGRTAQKVSEKMAVIARKHQVICITHLPQIAAMADDHYVIEKNTMEQRTMTEIHHLSDEASVDEIARLLGGVEITDAVMKNAREMKNLARSKK
;
A
#
# COMPACT_ATOMS: atom_id res chain seq x y z
N MET A 1 -16.02 -12.71 6.48
CA MET A 1 -17.30 -12.70 7.24
C MET A 1 -17.07 -12.18 8.64
N LEU A 2 -17.97 -11.33 9.16
CA LEU A 2 -17.90 -10.79 10.53
C LEU A 2 -18.29 -11.92 11.53
N GLN A 3 -17.33 -12.35 12.35
CA GLN A 3 -17.57 -13.41 13.34
C GLN A 3 -18.12 -12.85 14.63
N ASN A 4 -17.52 -11.74 15.10
CA ASN A 4 -17.85 -11.19 16.40
C ASN A 4 -17.81 -9.65 16.38
N ILE A 5 -18.66 -9.05 17.18
CA ILE A 5 -18.61 -7.63 17.57
C ILE A 5 -18.53 -7.50 19.08
N HIS A 6 -17.50 -6.85 19.57
CA HIS A 6 -17.39 -6.44 20.96
C HIS A 6 -17.52 -4.91 21.08
N VAL A 7 -18.47 -4.47 21.90
CA VAL A 7 -18.76 -3.04 22.14
C VAL A 7 -18.67 -2.75 23.63
N LYS A 8 -17.94 -1.71 24.00
CA LYS A 8 -17.79 -1.31 25.41
C LYS A 8 -17.96 0.19 25.59
N ASN A 9 -18.74 0.57 26.60
CA ASN A 9 -18.99 1.97 27.02
C ASN A 9 -19.54 2.88 25.91
N MET A 10 -20.43 2.38 25.09
CA MET A 10 -20.96 3.11 23.95
C MET A 10 -22.46 3.42 24.09
N ALA A 11 -22.81 4.68 24.19
CA ALA A 11 -24.18 5.16 24.33
C ALA A 11 -24.92 4.45 25.49
N LEU A 12 -25.90 3.58 25.19
CA LEU A 12 -26.67 2.80 26.16
C LEU A 12 -26.04 1.40 26.42
N ILE A 13 -25.00 1.02 25.70
CA ILE A 13 -24.31 -0.26 25.85
C ILE A 13 -23.20 -0.08 26.87
N ASP A 14 -23.20 -0.87 27.94
CA ASP A 14 -22.10 -1.00 28.88
C ASP A 14 -21.02 -1.91 28.31
N GLU A 15 -21.39 -3.15 28.06
CA GLU A 15 -20.61 -4.12 27.35
C GLU A 15 -21.55 -5.06 26.60
N ALA A 16 -21.26 -5.34 25.35
CA ALA A 16 -21.98 -6.31 24.54
C ALA A 16 -20.98 -7.09 23.68
N ASP A 17 -21.18 -8.39 23.64
CA ASP A 17 -20.40 -9.32 22.86
C ASP A 17 -21.38 -10.18 22.05
N VAL A 18 -21.27 -10.13 20.71
CA VAL A 18 -22.23 -10.78 19.81
C VAL A 18 -21.48 -11.57 18.75
N ASP A 19 -21.68 -12.87 18.75
CA ASP A 19 -21.21 -13.76 17.70
C ASP A 19 -22.26 -13.87 16.61
N PHE A 20 -21.86 -13.73 15.35
CA PHE A 20 -22.73 -13.84 14.19
C PHE A 20 -22.51 -15.14 13.42
N GLY A 21 -23.62 -15.72 12.94
CA GLY A 21 -23.57 -16.88 12.04
C GLY A 21 -23.18 -16.51 10.60
N ASP A 22 -22.86 -17.52 9.82
CA ASP A 22 -22.34 -17.34 8.44
C ASP A 22 -23.43 -16.94 7.42
N HIS A 23 -24.72 -17.03 7.74
CA HIS A 23 -25.83 -16.81 6.82
C HIS A 23 -26.68 -15.58 7.17
N LEU A 24 -28.00 -15.76 7.32
CA LEU A 24 -28.94 -14.66 7.57
C LEU A 24 -29.10 -14.40 9.07
N ASN A 25 -28.47 -13.35 9.56
CA ASN A 25 -28.56 -12.88 10.94
C ASN A 25 -29.59 -11.77 11.02
N ILE A 26 -30.64 -11.96 11.82
CA ILE A 26 -31.70 -10.97 11.99
C ILE A 26 -31.72 -10.47 13.43
N LEU A 27 -31.70 -9.14 13.57
CA LEU A 27 -31.81 -8.47 14.86
C LEU A 27 -33.19 -7.82 14.97
N THR A 28 -33.96 -8.24 15.98
CA THR A 28 -35.24 -7.64 16.33
C THR A 28 -35.14 -6.87 17.66
N GLY A 29 -36.18 -6.18 18.07
CA GLY A 29 -36.24 -5.45 19.34
C GLY A 29 -37.11 -4.19 19.23
N GLU A 30 -37.29 -3.46 20.31
CA GLU A 30 -38.09 -2.24 20.34
C GLU A 30 -37.41 -1.07 19.62
N THR A 31 -38.20 -0.19 18.99
CA THR A 31 -37.71 1.03 18.36
C THR A 31 -37.04 1.94 19.36
N GLY A 32 -35.81 2.41 19.06
CA GLY A 32 -35.00 3.21 19.97
C GLY A 32 -34.21 2.40 21.01
N ALA A 33 -34.27 1.07 21.00
CA ALA A 33 -33.62 0.19 21.99
C ALA A 33 -32.15 -0.13 21.73
N GLY A 34 -31.52 0.51 20.77
CA GLY A 34 -30.12 0.21 20.52
C GLY A 34 -29.86 -0.43 19.16
N LYS A 35 -30.90 -0.69 18.32
CA LYS A 35 -30.74 -1.18 16.95
C LYS A 35 -29.75 -0.30 16.17
N SER A 36 -30.00 1.01 16.12
CA SER A 36 -29.12 1.97 15.48
C SER A 36 -27.75 2.12 16.16
N ILE A 37 -27.65 1.71 17.46
CA ILE A 37 -26.38 1.77 18.18
C ILE A 37 -25.42 0.67 17.66
N ILE A 38 -25.92 -0.53 17.38
CA ILE A 38 -25.08 -1.62 16.86
C ILE A 38 -24.52 -1.27 15.46
N ILE A 39 -25.40 -0.85 14.54
CA ILE A 39 -24.92 -0.42 13.20
C ILE A 39 -24.02 0.81 13.32
N GLY A 40 -24.37 1.75 14.19
CA GLY A 40 -23.52 2.90 14.49
C GLY A 40 -22.16 2.51 15.05
N SER A 41 -22.10 1.47 15.90
CA SER A 41 -20.84 0.90 16.43
C SER A 41 -20.00 0.32 15.31
N ILE A 42 -20.60 -0.50 14.44
CA ILE A 42 -19.92 -1.10 13.29
C ILE A 42 -19.41 0.01 12.36
N SER A 43 -20.27 0.93 11.95
CA SER A 43 -19.89 2.07 11.08
C SER A 43 -18.77 2.90 11.70
N MET A 44 -18.84 3.14 13.00
CA MET A 44 -17.80 3.84 13.73
C MET A 44 -16.47 3.08 13.70
N ALA A 45 -16.48 1.78 13.99
CA ALA A 45 -15.27 0.95 13.96
C ALA A 45 -14.60 0.98 12.59
N LEU A 46 -15.40 1.02 11.50
CA LEU A 46 -14.97 1.04 10.11
C LEU A 46 -14.50 2.43 9.60
N GLY A 47 -14.43 3.44 10.46
CA GLY A 47 -13.91 4.75 10.08
C GLY A 47 -14.98 5.83 9.86
N GLY A 48 -16.24 5.56 10.22
CA GLY A 48 -17.33 6.55 10.20
C GLY A 48 -17.07 7.74 11.12
N LYS A 49 -17.82 8.84 10.88
CA LYS A 49 -17.75 10.04 11.73
C LYS A 49 -18.26 9.73 13.13
N VAL A 50 -17.58 10.27 14.12
CA VAL A 50 -17.89 10.03 15.53
C VAL A 50 -18.28 11.34 16.21
N SER A 51 -19.48 11.35 16.85
CA SER A 51 -19.86 12.39 17.79
C SER A 51 -19.26 12.09 19.18
N ARG A 52 -18.94 13.12 19.95
CA ARG A 52 -18.45 12.97 21.33
C ARG A 52 -19.49 12.35 22.26
N ASP A 53 -20.77 12.50 21.92
CA ASP A 53 -21.90 12.00 22.70
C ASP A 53 -22.05 10.47 22.64
N VAL A 54 -21.20 9.79 21.88
CA VAL A 54 -21.16 8.32 21.75
C VAL A 54 -20.58 7.67 22.99
N ILE A 55 -19.70 8.35 23.73
CA ILE A 55 -19.11 7.79 24.96
C ILE A 55 -20.17 7.85 26.08
N ARG A 56 -20.35 6.73 26.77
CA ARG A 56 -21.24 6.65 27.92
C ARG A 56 -20.85 7.67 28.98
N LYS A 57 -21.86 8.31 29.62
CA LYS A 57 -21.65 9.47 30.51
C LYS A 57 -20.66 9.24 31.66
N ASP A 58 -20.56 7.99 32.14
CA ASP A 58 -19.70 7.61 33.28
C ASP A 58 -18.40 6.90 32.84
N ALA A 59 -18.03 6.96 31.54
CA ALA A 59 -16.89 6.27 31.00
C ALA A 59 -15.86 7.24 30.38
N ASP A 60 -14.59 6.90 30.50
CA ASP A 60 -13.48 7.68 29.93
C ASP A 60 -13.28 7.42 28.43
N TYR A 61 -13.79 6.28 27.94
CA TYR A 61 -13.61 5.85 26.56
C TYR A 61 -14.75 4.96 26.09
N ALA A 62 -14.97 4.91 24.78
CA ALA A 62 -15.74 3.88 24.10
C ALA A 62 -14.80 3.01 23.26
N LEU A 63 -15.07 1.71 23.17
CA LEU A 63 -14.32 0.73 22.38
C LEU A 63 -15.29 -0.07 21.53
N VAL A 64 -14.93 -0.26 20.26
CA VAL A 64 -15.58 -1.25 19.38
C VAL A 64 -14.49 -2.08 18.72
N GLU A 65 -14.67 -3.38 18.75
CA GLU A 65 -13.80 -4.35 18.09
C GLU A 65 -14.66 -5.25 17.21
N LEU A 66 -14.17 -5.47 15.99
CA LEU A 66 -14.82 -6.32 14.99
C LEU A 66 -13.81 -7.40 14.60
N ASN A 67 -14.21 -8.65 14.73
CA ASN A 67 -13.41 -9.79 14.29
C ASN A 67 -13.98 -10.34 12.98
N PHE A 68 -13.18 -10.31 11.91
CA PHE A 68 -13.52 -10.84 10.60
C PHE A 68 -12.72 -12.09 10.28
N LYS A 69 -13.40 -13.10 9.76
CA LYS A 69 -12.77 -14.26 9.14
C LYS A 69 -12.78 -14.09 7.63
N VAL A 70 -11.58 -14.06 7.00
CA VAL A 70 -11.40 -13.77 5.58
C VAL A 70 -10.94 -15.03 4.87
N LYS A 71 -11.80 -15.61 4.03
CA LYS A 71 -11.51 -16.83 3.27
C LYS A 71 -11.18 -16.56 1.80
N ASN A 72 -11.56 -15.38 1.28
CA ASN A 72 -11.39 -15.03 -0.13
C ASN A 72 -9.94 -14.64 -0.43
N PRO A 73 -9.20 -15.39 -1.29
CA PRO A 73 -7.80 -15.08 -1.62
C PRO A 73 -7.59 -13.71 -2.27
N GLN A 74 -8.59 -13.19 -2.98
CA GLN A 74 -8.52 -11.86 -3.60
C GLN A 74 -8.53 -10.76 -2.55
N ILE A 75 -9.36 -10.90 -1.51
CA ILE A 75 -9.39 -9.96 -0.38
C ILE A 75 -8.08 -10.01 0.40
N LEU A 76 -7.53 -11.22 0.63
CA LEU A 76 -6.25 -11.39 1.31
C LEU A 76 -5.12 -10.66 0.55
N ALA A 77 -5.05 -10.83 -0.77
CA ALA A 77 -4.05 -10.15 -1.61
C ALA A 77 -4.21 -8.61 -1.60
N GLU A 78 -5.44 -8.08 -1.54
CA GLU A 78 -5.66 -6.63 -1.44
C GLU A 78 -5.31 -6.09 -0.04
N LEU A 79 -5.55 -6.85 1.03
CA LEU A 79 -5.13 -6.49 2.39
C LEU A 79 -3.59 -6.48 2.52
N GLU A 80 -2.90 -7.43 1.91
CA GLU A 80 -1.43 -7.44 1.87
C GLU A 80 -0.86 -6.19 1.18
N LYS A 81 -1.48 -5.72 0.10
CA LYS A 81 -1.09 -4.46 -0.57
C LYS A 81 -1.26 -3.23 0.31
N LEU A 82 -2.17 -3.29 1.28
CA LEU A 82 -2.38 -2.24 2.28
C LEU A 82 -1.45 -2.39 3.49
N GLU A 83 -0.49 -3.32 3.44
CA GLU A 83 0.42 -3.63 4.55
C GLU A 83 -0.33 -4.14 5.81
N ILE A 84 -1.46 -4.84 5.60
CA ILE A 84 -2.27 -5.44 6.64
C ILE A 84 -2.26 -6.98 6.47
N PRO A 85 -1.21 -7.66 6.91
CA PRO A 85 -1.21 -9.12 6.87
C PRO A 85 -2.26 -9.66 7.88
N PRO A 86 -3.18 -10.54 7.45
CA PRO A 86 -4.09 -11.20 8.38
C PRO A 86 -3.31 -12.14 9.31
N ASP A 87 -3.81 -12.31 10.52
CA ASP A 87 -3.28 -13.32 11.45
C ASP A 87 -4.00 -14.65 11.16
N GLY A 88 -3.38 -15.48 10.33
CA GLY A 88 -4.04 -16.64 9.74
C GLY A 88 -5.13 -16.26 8.75
N ASP A 89 -6.40 -16.50 9.09
CA ASP A 89 -7.59 -16.08 8.33
C ASP A 89 -8.42 -15.00 9.06
N GLU A 90 -7.88 -14.42 10.14
CA GLU A 90 -8.56 -13.42 10.96
C GLU A 90 -8.02 -12.00 10.74
N VAL A 91 -8.94 -11.03 10.77
CA VAL A 91 -8.64 -9.59 10.74
C VAL A 91 -9.45 -8.92 11.85
N ILE A 92 -8.76 -8.35 12.82
CA ILE A 92 -9.37 -7.66 13.96
C ILE A 92 -9.26 -6.16 13.75
N ILE A 93 -10.39 -5.49 13.61
CA ILE A 93 -10.48 -4.03 13.55
C ILE A 93 -10.93 -3.51 14.91
N SER A 94 -10.17 -2.64 15.53
CA SER A 94 -10.57 -2.00 16.79
C SER A 94 -10.49 -0.48 16.71
N ARG A 95 -11.47 0.19 17.31
CA ARG A 95 -11.48 1.63 17.44
C ARG A 95 -11.82 2.07 18.84
N ARG A 96 -10.86 2.76 19.47
CA ARG A 96 -11.01 3.36 20.79
C ARG A 96 -11.16 4.86 20.68
N ILE A 97 -12.19 5.39 21.33
CA ILE A 97 -12.52 6.82 21.34
C ILE A 97 -12.43 7.32 22.76
N THR A 98 -11.73 8.41 22.95
CA THR A 98 -11.68 9.18 24.19
C THR A 98 -12.21 10.60 23.92
N GLY A 99 -12.44 11.40 24.96
CA GLY A 99 -12.97 12.76 24.80
C GLY A 99 -12.15 13.66 23.85
N THR A 100 -10.88 13.34 23.60
CA THR A 100 -9.95 14.16 22.80
C THR A 100 -9.41 13.47 21.57
N ARG A 101 -9.39 12.13 21.51
CA ARG A 101 -8.71 11.34 20.46
C ARG A 101 -9.52 10.12 20.06
N SER A 102 -9.37 9.75 18.78
CA SER A 102 -9.85 8.48 18.24
C SER A 102 -8.65 7.71 17.69
N VAL A 103 -8.49 6.48 18.15
CA VAL A 103 -7.38 5.60 17.77
C VAL A 103 -7.96 4.38 17.07
N ALA A 104 -7.49 4.10 15.85
CA ALA A 104 -7.86 2.93 15.07
C ALA A 104 -6.69 1.96 15.00
N ARG A 105 -7.00 0.67 15.11
CA ARG A 105 -6.01 -0.41 14.97
C ARG A 105 -6.57 -1.53 14.11
N ILE A 106 -5.68 -2.17 13.35
CA ILE A 106 -5.97 -3.42 12.66
C ILE A 106 -4.91 -4.42 13.10
N ASN A 107 -5.33 -5.60 13.56
CA ASN A 107 -4.46 -6.64 14.13
C ASN A 107 -3.50 -6.11 15.21
N GLY A 108 -4.00 -5.15 16.01
CA GLY A 108 -3.23 -4.53 17.10
C GLY A 108 -2.35 -3.36 16.66
N GLU A 109 -2.06 -3.17 15.38
CA GLU A 109 -1.24 -2.11 14.83
C GLU A 109 -2.04 -0.82 14.57
N LEU A 110 -1.40 0.33 14.81
CA LEU A 110 -1.99 1.65 14.59
C LEU A 110 -2.10 1.94 13.09
N VAL A 111 -3.29 2.29 12.63
CA VAL A 111 -3.53 2.64 11.24
C VAL A 111 -4.17 4.02 11.08
N SER A 112 -3.96 4.65 9.92
CA SER A 112 -4.68 5.86 9.56
C SER A 112 -6.14 5.58 9.24
N LEU A 113 -7.03 6.58 9.38
CA LEU A 113 -8.43 6.43 8.99
C LEU A 113 -8.63 6.15 7.49
N ALA A 114 -7.69 6.55 6.65
CA ALA A 114 -7.72 6.25 5.22
C ALA A 114 -7.49 4.76 4.96
N VAL A 115 -6.45 4.18 5.54
CA VAL A 115 -6.14 2.74 5.47
C VAL A 115 -7.27 1.91 6.08
N LEU A 116 -7.79 2.34 7.25
CA LEU A 116 -8.93 1.68 7.88
C LEU A 116 -10.15 1.60 6.95
N ARG A 117 -10.52 2.70 6.27
CA ARG A 117 -11.64 2.72 5.33
C ARG A 117 -11.41 1.85 4.10
N GLN A 118 -10.18 1.82 3.60
CA GLN A 118 -9.83 0.95 2.48
C GLN A 118 -9.96 -0.53 2.86
N ALA A 119 -9.43 -0.92 4.02
CA ALA A 119 -9.58 -2.29 4.54
C ALA A 119 -11.06 -2.63 4.81
N ALA A 120 -11.81 -1.73 5.44
CA ALA A 120 -13.24 -1.92 5.72
C ALA A 120 -14.06 -2.16 4.45
N ALA A 121 -13.78 -1.41 3.38
CA ALA A 121 -14.49 -1.55 2.09
C ALA A 121 -14.24 -2.91 1.39
N LEU A 122 -13.21 -3.65 1.79
CA LEU A 122 -12.96 -5.02 1.30
C LEU A 122 -13.72 -6.08 2.12
N LEU A 123 -14.05 -5.79 3.38
CA LEU A 123 -14.55 -6.78 4.33
C LEU A 123 -16.07 -6.75 4.49
N ILE A 124 -16.69 -5.56 4.38
CA ILE A 124 -18.09 -5.35 4.72
C ILE A 124 -18.72 -4.20 3.94
N ASP A 125 -19.98 -4.37 3.56
CA ASP A 125 -20.79 -3.32 2.92
C ASP A 125 -22.04 -3.04 3.76
N ILE A 126 -22.29 -1.76 4.09
CA ILE A 126 -23.41 -1.34 4.94
C ILE A 126 -24.41 -0.54 4.10
N HIS A 127 -25.64 -1.04 4.00
CA HIS A 127 -26.73 -0.43 3.24
C HIS A 127 -27.74 0.23 4.17
N GLY A 128 -27.78 1.55 4.23
CA GLY A 128 -28.65 2.36 5.09
C GLY A 128 -28.36 3.86 4.96
N GLN A 129 -28.64 4.64 5.99
CA GLN A 129 -28.37 6.10 5.98
C GLN A 129 -26.88 6.46 6.14
N HIS A 130 -25.97 5.49 6.26
CA HIS A 130 -24.55 5.70 6.57
C HIS A 130 -23.66 5.51 5.32
N GLU A 131 -22.56 6.27 5.23
CA GLU A 131 -21.72 6.55 4.04
C GLU A 131 -20.89 5.37 3.45
N HIS A 132 -21.05 4.13 3.87
CA HIS A 132 -20.23 3.01 3.38
C HIS A 132 -20.95 2.16 2.32
N GLN A 133 -21.31 2.78 1.18
CA GLN A 133 -22.02 2.09 0.09
C GLN A 133 -21.19 2.14 -1.19
N SER A 134 -20.52 1.05 -1.50
CA SER A 134 -19.68 0.93 -2.71
C SER A 134 -20.46 1.21 -4.01
N LEU A 135 -21.73 0.77 -4.07
CA LEU A 135 -22.61 0.94 -5.24
C LEU A 135 -23.06 2.39 -5.52
N LEU A 136 -22.91 3.31 -4.57
CA LEU A 136 -23.25 4.73 -4.80
C LEU A 136 -22.12 5.51 -5.49
N HIS A 137 -20.92 4.93 -5.50
CA HIS A 137 -19.75 5.56 -6.07
C HIS A 137 -19.58 5.20 -7.54
N LYS A 138 -19.65 6.19 -8.42
CA LYS A 138 -19.53 6.03 -9.87
C LYS A 138 -18.25 5.29 -10.29
N ASP A 139 -17.14 5.54 -9.59
CA ASP A 139 -15.85 4.89 -9.83
C ASP A 139 -15.87 3.36 -9.65
N LYS A 140 -16.86 2.82 -8.92
CA LYS A 140 -17.03 1.37 -8.72
C LYS A 140 -17.92 0.70 -9.77
N HIS A 141 -18.77 1.46 -10.47
CA HIS A 141 -19.74 0.89 -11.42
C HIS A 141 -19.07 0.13 -12.56
N LEU A 142 -17.94 0.63 -13.07
CA LEU A 142 -17.16 -0.06 -14.10
C LEU A 142 -16.67 -1.44 -13.61
N ALA A 143 -16.09 -1.47 -12.41
CA ALA A 143 -15.57 -2.72 -11.84
C ALA A 143 -16.69 -3.74 -11.59
N ILE A 144 -17.87 -3.27 -11.18
CA ILE A 144 -19.05 -4.12 -10.95
C ILE A 144 -19.53 -4.74 -12.27
N LEU A 145 -19.64 -3.95 -13.34
CA LEU A 145 -20.02 -4.45 -14.65
C LEU A 145 -18.98 -5.43 -15.21
N ASP A 146 -17.69 -5.11 -15.08
CA ASP A 146 -16.58 -5.98 -15.49
C ASP A 146 -16.60 -7.31 -14.73
N GLN A 147 -16.93 -7.27 -13.43
CA GLN A 147 -17.03 -8.48 -12.61
C GLN A 147 -18.23 -9.33 -13.02
N PHE A 148 -19.38 -8.72 -13.38
CA PHE A 148 -20.54 -9.43 -13.92
C PHE A 148 -20.21 -10.10 -15.26
N ALA A 149 -19.41 -9.43 -16.11
CA ALA A 149 -18.98 -9.93 -17.41
C ALA A 149 -17.66 -10.72 -17.36
N ARG A 150 -17.21 -11.18 -16.17
CA ARG A 150 -15.86 -11.71 -15.92
C ARG A 150 -15.41 -12.77 -16.92
N GLU A 151 -16.28 -13.71 -17.27
CA GLU A 151 -15.94 -14.81 -18.18
C GLU A 151 -15.58 -14.32 -19.59
N GLU A 152 -16.31 -13.31 -20.09
CA GLU A 152 -16.08 -12.72 -21.41
C GLU A 152 -14.95 -11.68 -21.39
N MET A 153 -14.74 -11.00 -20.25
CA MET A 153 -13.77 -9.93 -20.07
C MET A 153 -12.35 -10.44 -19.85
N ALA A 154 -12.17 -11.54 -19.10
CA ALA A 154 -10.85 -12.01 -18.67
C ALA A 154 -9.84 -12.16 -19.83
N PRO A 155 -10.16 -12.78 -20.97
CA PRO A 155 -9.20 -12.98 -22.05
C PRO A 155 -8.77 -11.69 -22.77
N VAL A 156 -9.54 -10.60 -22.63
CA VAL A 156 -9.28 -9.33 -23.33
C VAL A 156 -8.68 -8.30 -22.40
N LYS A 157 -8.99 -8.37 -21.11
CA LYS A 157 -8.59 -7.36 -20.12
C LYS A 157 -7.09 -7.34 -19.87
N ASP A 158 -6.45 -8.49 -19.82
CA ASP A 158 -5.00 -8.59 -19.63
C ASP A 158 -4.27 -8.06 -20.87
N ALA A 159 -4.72 -8.43 -22.07
CA ALA A 159 -4.18 -7.91 -23.32
C ALA A 159 -4.32 -6.39 -23.42
N LEU A 160 -5.48 -5.82 -23.03
CA LEU A 160 -5.70 -4.37 -23.00
C LEU A 160 -4.71 -3.67 -22.06
N LYS A 161 -4.50 -4.24 -20.87
CA LYS A 161 -3.61 -3.66 -19.87
C LYS A 161 -2.16 -3.64 -20.34
N ASP A 162 -1.71 -4.70 -21.02
CA ASP A 162 -0.37 -4.77 -21.57
C ASP A 162 -0.20 -3.81 -22.75
N SER A 163 -1.16 -3.76 -23.69
CA SER A 163 -1.18 -2.81 -24.81
C SER A 163 -1.23 -1.35 -24.32
N TYR A 164 -2.02 -1.03 -23.28
CA TYR A 164 -2.04 0.30 -22.67
C TYR A 164 -0.68 0.68 -22.07
N ARG A 165 -0.01 -0.26 -21.41
CA ARG A 165 1.32 -0.02 -20.83
C ARG A 165 2.34 0.28 -21.92
N GLU A 166 2.33 -0.49 -23.01
CA GLU A 166 3.20 -0.27 -24.17
C GLU A 166 2.94 1.09 -24.81
N TYR A 167 1.67 1.42 -25.08
CA TYR A 167 1.26 2.73 -25.58
C TYR A 167 1.77 3.88 -24.70
N MET A 168 1.62 3.77 -23.37
CA MET A 168 2.07 4.81 -22.45
C MET A 168 3.60 4.96 -22.41
N ILE A 169 4.35 3.86 -22.56
CA ILE A 169 5.81 3.90 -22.66
C ILE A 169 6.21 4.63 -23.95
N LEU A 170 5.65 4.24 -25.10
CA LEU A 170 5.94 4.85 -26.39
C LEU A 170 5.52 6.33 -26.44
N LYS A 171 4.38 6.66 -25.87
CA LYS A 171 3.90 8.04 -25.76
C LYS A 171 4.84 8.91 -24.92
N LYS A 172 5.27 8.39 -23.75
CA LYS A 172 6.24 9.08 -22.90
C LYS A 172 7.59 9.26 -23.61
N GLU A 173 8.04 8.25 -24.36
CA GLU A 173 9.25 8.32 -25.16
C GLU A 173 9.12 9.38 -26.26
N MET A 174 7.97 9.45 -26.93
CA MET A 174 7.67 10.47 -27.94
C MET A 174 7.62 11.88 -27.35
N ASP A 175 6.94 12.06 -26.23
CA ASP A 175 6.84 13.36 -25.53
C ASP A 175 8.21 13.86 -25.04
N GLY A 176 9.11 12.92 -24.70
CA GLY A 176 10.48 13.21 -24.29
C GLY A 176 11.46 13.40 -25.44
N ALA A 177 11.07 13.14 -26.68
CA ALA A 177 11.94 13.30 -27.84
C ALA A 177 12.26 14.78 -28.08
N ILE A 178 13.54 15.05 -28.40
CA ILE A 178 14.02 16.41 -28.65
C ILE A 178 13.57 16.86 -30.04
N THR A 179 12.67 17.83 -30.08
CA THR A 179 12.15 18.40 -31.34
C THR A 179 12.88 19.68 -31.77
N ASP A 180 13.64 20.31 -30.87
CA ASP A 180 14.41 21.53 -31.10
C ASP A 180 15.84 21.18 -31.59
N GLU A 181 16.18 21.52 -32.83
CA GLU A 181 17.47 21.21 -33.44
C GLU A 181 18.67 21.80 -32.65
N GLY A 182 18.50 23.01 -32.10
CA GLY A 182 19.54 23.63 -31.29
C GLY A 182 19.83 22.88 -30.01
N LYS A 183 18.78 22.36 -29.33
CA LYS A 183 18.94 21.51 -28.14
C LYS A 183 19.55 20.17 -28.52
N ARG A 184 19.13 19.58 -29.65
CA ARG A 184 19.68 18.31 -30.14
C ARG A 184 21.19 18.42 -30.41
N LEU A 185 21.66 19.47 -31.11
CA LEU A 185 23.08 19.67 -31.37
C LEU A 185 23.88 19.88 -30.09
N SER A 186 23.32 20.61 -29.14
CA SER A 186 23.95 20.79 -27.84
C SER A 186 24.07 19.46 -27.06
N GLU A 187 23.05 18.64 -27.12
CA GLU A 187 23.01 17.32 -26.48
C GLU A 187 24.00 16.35 -27.15
N ILE A 188 24.04 16.31 -28.46
CA ILE A 188 25.04 15.54 -29.23
C ILE A 188 26.47 15.92 -28.78
N SER A 189 26.77 17.22 -28.73
CA SER A 189 28.09 17.70 -28.36
C SER A 189 28.44 17.32 -26.91
N PHE A 190 27.47 17.36 -26.03
CA PHE A 190 27.64 16.98 -24.61
C PHE A 190 27.87 15.47 -24.44
N LEU A 191 27.08 14.63 -25.10
CA LEU A 191 27.25 13.18 -25.09
C LEU A 191 28.60 12.77 -25.70
N GLN A 192 28.99 13.38 -26.84
CA GLN A 192 30.30 13.13 -27.44
C GLN A 192 31.44 13.45 -26.49
N TYR A 193 31.35 14.59 -25.78
CA TYR A 193 32.36 14.98 -24.80
C TYR A 193 32.45 13.93 -23.66
N GLN A 194 31.31 13.45 -23.13
CA GLN A 194 31.31 12.45 -22.06
C GLN A 194 31.90 11.12 -22.52
N ILE A 195 31.51 10.66 -23.70
CA ILE A 195 32.03 9.41 -24.31
C ILE A 195 33.55 9.54 -24.48
N GLU A 196 34.02 10.63 -25.09
CA GLU A 196 35.44 10.88 -25.36
C GLU A 196 36.26 10.98 -24.03
N GLU A 197 35.71 11.62 -23.00
CA GLU A 197 36.36 11.70 -21.68
C GLU A 197 36.53 10.30 -21.06
N ILE A 198 35.51 9.43 -21.17
CA ILE A 198 35.57 8.08 -20.62
C ILE A 198 36.47 7.17 -21.49
N GLU A 199 36.37 7.25 -22.83
CA GLU A 199 37.20 6.48 -23.75
C GLU A 199 38.68 6.80 -23.58
N ASN A 200 39.03 8.09 -23.53
CA ASN A 200 40.42 8.55 -23.33
C ASN A 200 40.99 8.07 -21.99
N ALA A 201 40.14 7.84 -21.02
CA ALA A 201 40.57 7.30 -19.74
C ALA A 201 40.94 5.81 -19.82
N ASN A 202 40.49 5.08 -20.82
CA ASN A 202 40.79 3.64 -21.05
C ASN A 202 40.71 2.82 -19.76
N LEU A 203 39.53 2.87 -19.11
CA LEU A 203 39.30 2.20 -17.83
C LEU A 203 39.23 0.69 -17.99
N GLN A 204 39.82 -0.02 -17.04
CA GLN A 204 39.78 -1.48 -16.98
C GLN A 204 39.07 -1.96 -15.71
N ASP A 205 38.26 -3.00 -15.84
CA ASP A 205 37.57 -3.55 -14.67
C ASP A 205 38.57 -4.12 -13.67
N GLY A 206 38.39 -3.76 -12.38
CA GLY A 206 39.30 -4.18 -11.31
C GLY A 206 40.62 -3.40 -11.22
N GLU A 207 40.88 -2.42 -12.14
CA GLU A 207 42.10 -1.59 -12.16
C GLU A 207 42.24 -0.81 -10.86
N GLU A 208 41.15 -0.20 -10.36
CA GLU A 208 41.14 0.62 -9.15
C GLU A 208 41.69 -0.14 -7.92
N GLU A 209 41.26 -1.38 -7.72
CA GLU A 209 41.71 -2.20 -6.60
C GLU A 209 43.21 -2.53 -6.67
N GLN A 210 43.69 -2.78 -7.88
CA GLN A 210 45.13 -3.08 -8.10
C GLN A 210 45.99 -1.84 -7.84
N LEU A 211 45.57 -0.68 -8.37
CA LEU A 211 46.26 0.59 -8.17
C LEU A 211 46.24 1.03 -6.71
N ASP A 212 45.10 0.86 -6.01
CA ASP A 212 45.00 1.22 -4.59
C ASP A 212 45.94 0.37 -3.73
N LYS A 213 46.05 -0.93 -4.00
CA LYS A 213 47.01 -1.81 -3.34
C LYS A 213 48.46 -1.39 -3.62
N ALA A 214 48.76 -1.07 -4.90
CA ALA A 214 50.11 -0.61 -5.28
C ALA A 214 50.44 0.73 -4.65
N PHE A 215 49.52 1.68 -4.69
CA PHE A 215 49.69 3.03 -4.09
C PHE A 215 49.94 2.97 -2.59
N ARG A 216 49.13 2.17 -1.85
CA ARG A 216 49.35 1.99 -0.40
C ARG A 216 50.73 1.43 -0.10
N LYS A 217 51.18 0.42 -0.88
CA LYS A 217 52.51 -0.16 -0.71
C LYS A 217 53.64 0.87 -0.94
N MET A 218 53.51 1.64 -2.04
CA MET A 218 54.49 2.69 -2.38
C MET A 218 54.43 3.86 -1.42
N SER A 219 53.27 4.27 -0.94
CA SER A 219 53.09 5.32 0.07
C SER A 219 53.80 4.95 1.39
N HIS A 220 53.68 3.70 1.83
CA HIS A 220 54.43 3.23 3.00
C HIS A 220 55.94 3.21 2.76
N ALA A 221 56.39 2.77 1.57
CA ALA A 221 57.79 2.78 1.23
C ALA A 221 58.37 4.21 1.22
N ARG A 222 57.65 5.17 0.62
CA ARG A 222 57.99 6.59 0.63
C ARG A 222 58.10 7.14 2.05
N GLN A 223 57.10 6.90 2.92
CA GLN A 223 57.11 7.36 4.30
C GLN A 223 58.29 6.77 5.09
N MET A 224 58.64 5.50 4.83
CA MET A 224 59.82 4.87 5.41
C MET A 224 61.09 5.56 4.95
N MET A 225 61.29 5.82 3.65
CA MET A 225 62.45 6.53 3.11
C MET A 225 62.60 7.93 3.70
N GLU A 226 61.49 8.71 3.72
CA GLU A 226 61.51 10.06 4.31
C GLU A 226 61.90 10.04 5.80
N SER A 227 61.39 9.05 6.56
CA SER A 227 61.72 8.91 7.98
C SER A 227 63.19 8.50 8.19
N ILE A 228 63.70 7.60 7.35
CA ILE A 228 65.09 7.14 7.37
C ILE A 228 66.04 8.28 7.01
N ALA A 229 65.76 8.98 5.91
CA ALA A 229 66.54 10.15 5.49
C ALA A 229 66.57 11.25 6.57
N SER A 230 65.43 11.49 7.22
CA SER A 230 65.33 12.40 8.34
C SER A 230 66.20 11.96 9.55
N ALA A 231 66.14 10.68 9.91
CA ALA A 231 66.92 10.09 10.96
C ALA A 231 68.45 10.20 10.64
N HIS A 232 68.85 9.86 9.40
CA HIS A 232 70.19 9.96 8.89
C HIS A 232 70.71 11.42 8.96
N GLY A 233 69.88 12.40 8.57
CA GLY A 233 70.18 13.82 8.66
C GLY A 233 70.38 14.30 10.11
N MET A 234 69.64 13.70 11.06
CA MET A 234 69.81 14.05 12.51
C MET A 234 70.98 13.38 13.15
N THR A 235 71.34 12.17 12.76
CA THR A 235 72.42 11.37 13.41
C THR A 235 73.74 11.39 12.69
N GLY A 236 73.74 11.80 11.41
CA GLY A 236 74.93 11.79 10.55
C GLY A 236 75.97 12.79 10.89
N TYR A 237 76.93 12.98 9.99
CA TYR A 237 78.07 13.85 10.12
C TYR A 237 78.04 15.10 9.23
N GLU A 238 76.98 15.26 8.50
CA GLU A 238 76.73 16.38 7.58
C GLU A 238 75.75 17.38 8.19
N GLY A 239 76.25 18.57 8.56
CA GLY A 239 75.44 19.64 9.11
C GLY A 239 75.75 20.01 10.55
N ALA A 240 75.74 21.30 10.80
CA ALA A 240 76.19 21.88 12.08
C ALA A 240 75.39 21.45 13.33
N SER A 241 74.25 20.82 13.15
CA SER A 241 73.35 20.30 14.20
C SER A 241 73.20 18.79 14.21
N ALA A 242 73.86 18.07 13.34
CA ALA A 242 73.84 16.62 13.31
C ALA A 242 74.58 16.01 14.47
N ALA A 243 74.08 14.93 15.06
CA ALA A 243 74.63 14.35 16.28
C ALA A 243 76.10 13.94 16.10
N GLY A 244 76.48 13.32 14.99
CA GLY A 244 77.90 12.96 14.72
C GLY A 244 78.82 14.16 14.65
N ASP A 245 78.45 15.27 13.99
CA ASP A 245 79.22 16.47 13.94
C ASP A 245 79.36 17.13 15.35
N LEU A 246 78.29 17.12 16.14
CA LEU A 246 78.29 17.62 17.50
C LEU A 246 79.19 16.78 18.40
N VAL A 247 79.14 15.46 18.30
CA VAL A 247 80.01 14.53 19.02
C VAL A 247 81.48 14.73 18.60
N GLY A 248 81.71 14.84 17.29
CA GLY A 248 83.10 15.14 16.81
C GLY A 248 83.65 16.49 17.23
N ARG A 249 82.82 17.52 17.37
CA ARG A 249 83.24 18.82 17.95
C ARG A 249 83.54 18.67 19.43
N ALA A 250 82.72 17.98 20.20
CA ALA A 250 82.94 17.74 21.62
C ALA A 250 84.21 16.95 21.86
N LEU A 251 84.53 15.95 21.04
CA LEU A 251 85.76 15.20 21.06
C LEU A 251 86.96 16.11 20.84
N ARG A 252 86.92 17.00 19.85
CA ARG A 252 88.03 17.99 19.61
C ARG A 252 88.23 18.94 20.79
N GLU A 253 87.17 19.47 21.38
CA GLU A 253 87.26 20.36 22.53
C GLU A 253 87.88 19.65 23.74
N LEU A 254 87.40 18.44 24.09
CA LEU A 254 87.93 17.68 25.20
C LEU A 254 89.37 17.24 24.96
N SER A 255 89.72 16.80 23.74
CA SER A 255 91.10 16.45 23.39
C SER A 255 92.07 17.63 23.55
N SER A 256 91.62 18.87 23.36
CA SER A 256 92.45 20.05 23.52
C SER A 256 92.90 20.27 24.98
N VAL A 257 92.14 19.74 25.95
CA VAL A 257 92.38 19.93 27.40
C VAL A 257 92.80 18.65 28.14
N GLU A 258 92.87 17.51 27.48
CA GLU A 258 93.26 16.19 28.01
C GLU A 258 94.58 16.22 28.78
N LYS A 259 95.54 17.00 28.30
CA LYS A 259 96.87 17.18 28.91
C LYS A 259 96.86 17.85 30.32
N TYR A 260 95.67 18.36 30.74
CA TYR A 260 95.55 19.05 32.04
C TYR A 260 94.92 18.20 33.14
N ASP A 261 94.16 17.11 32.78
CA ASP A 261 93.54 16.23 33.74
C ASP A 261 93.34 14.82 33.11
N GLU A 262 93.93 13.79 33.76
CA GLU A 262 93.87 12.38 33.30
C GLU A 262 92.46 11.81 33.30
N ALA A 263 91.53 12.35 34.12
CA ALA A 263 90.12 11.95 34.13
C ALA A 263 89.41 12.31 32.83
N ILE A 264 89.88 13.30 32.08
CA ILE A 264 89.30 13.69 30.77
C ILE A 264 89.48 12.58 29.72
N GLY A 265 90.60 11.80 29.83
CA GLY A 265 90.80 10.67 28.93
C GLY A 265 89.73 9.63 28.97
N SER A 266 89.11 9.38 30.13
CA SER A 266 87.97 8.44 30.23
C SER A 266 86.71 8.99 29.57
N LEU A 267 86.47 10.32 29.64
CA LEU A 267 85.33 10.97 28.95
C LEU A 267 85.54 10.99 27.45
N ILE A 268 86.75 11.20 26.97
CA ILE A 268 87.12 11.10 25.55
C ILE A 268 86.86 9.69 25.04
N SER A 269 87.25 8.64 25.80
CA SER A 269 86.98 7.26 25.43
C SER A 269 85.46 6.97 25.29
N MET A 270 84.68 7.41 26.30
CA MET A 270 83.20 7.26 26.25
C MET A 270 82.59 7.96 25.04
N LEU A 271 83.06 9.16 24.72
CA LEU A 271 82.54 9.91 23.58
C LEU A 271 83.01 9.33 22.24
N THR A 272 84.20 8.71 22.21
CA THR A 272 84.67 7.93 21.03
C THR A 272 83.84 6.69 20.79
N ASP A 273 83.45 6.01 21.88
CA ASP A 273 82.52 4.85 21.75
C ASP A 273 81.18 5.28 21.21
N ILE A 274 80.61 6.42 21.63
CA ILE A 274 79.40 7.02 21.11
C ILE A 274 79.55 7.36 19.63
N ASP A 275 80.68 7.97 19.24
CA ASP A 275 80.95 8.28 17.82
C ASP A 275 81.03 7.01 16.97
N GLY A 276 81.68 5.95 17.48
CA GLY A 276 81.68 4.65 16.84
C GLY A 276 80.31 4.06 16.65
N LEU A 277 79.48 4.08 17.69
CA LEU A 277 78.08 3.59 17.60
C LEU A 277 77.22 4.43 16.65
N LEU A 278 77.40 5.74 16.62
CA LEU A 278 76.70 6.59 15.64
C LEU A 278 77.15 6.31 14.22
N ASN A 279 78.42 6.07 14.00
CA ASN A 279 78.94 5.70 12.67
C ASN A 279 78.41 4.35 12.20
N ASP A 280 78.41 3.35 13.09
CA ASP A 280 77.81 2.01 12.76
C ASP A 280 76.33 2.10 12.50
N PHE A 281 75.58 2.87 13.34
CA PHE A 281 74.15 3.11 13.13
C PHE A 281 73.86 3.78 11.77
N ASN A 282 74.61 4.83 11.44
CA ASN A 282 74.42 5.53 10.16
C ASN A 282 74.79 4.68 8.96
N ARG A 283 75.78 3.79 9.11
CA ARG A 283 76.13 2.80 8.06
C ARG A 283 74.95 1.80 7.86
N GLU A 284 74.44 1.19 8.95
CA GLU A 284 73.31 0.28 8.87
C GLU A 284 72.07 0.99 8.32
N LEU A 285 71.87 2.25 8.68
CA LEU A 285 70.71 3.06 8.17
C LEU A 285 70.85 3.27 6.65
N ALA A 286 72.06 3.62 6.18
CA ALA A 286 72.32 3.80 4.75
C ALA A 286 72.20 2.48 3.95
N ASP A 287 72.67 1.35 4.54
CA ASP A 287 72.50 0.03 3.94
C ASP A 287 71.00 -0.36 3.83
N TYR A 288 70.20 -0.07 4.86
CA TYR A 288 68.77 -0.28 4.83
C TYR A 288 68.08 0.61 3.79
N GLU A 289 68.43 1.89 3.70
CA GLU A 289 67.93 2.85 2.72
C GLU A 289 68.22 2.37 1.30
N SER A 290 69.41 1.88 1.03
CA SER A 290 69.81 1.37 -0.28
C SER A 290 69.05 0.10 -0.71
N GLY A 291 68.51 -0.66 0.26
CA GLY A 291 67.67 -1.81 0.06
C GLY A 291 66.17 -1.51 -0.23
N LEU A 292 65.74 -0.29 0.08
CA LEU A 292 64.34 0.16 -0.21
C LEU A 292 64.25 0.53 -1.69
N THR A 293 63.38 -0.20 -2.40
CA THR A 293 63.06 0.13 -3.78
C THR A 293 61.80 1.00 -3.81
N PHE A 294 61.99 2.29 -4.07
CA PHE A 294 60.91 3.25 -4.31
C PHE A 294 61.18 3.95 -5.63
N ASP A 295 60.17 3.92 -6.52
CA ASP A 295 60.22 4.64 -7.78
C ASP A 295 59.17 5.77 -7.72
N GLU A 296 59.68 6.99 -7.62
CA GLU A 296 58.87 8.20 -7.52
C GLU A 296 58.04 8.46 -8.77
N SER A 297 58.52 8.07 -9.94
CA SER A 297 57.78 8.19 -11.21
C SER A 297 56.56 7.29 -11.18
N VAL A 298 56.75 6.01 -10.82
CA VAL A 298 55.64 5.04 -10.74
C VAL A 298 54.63 5.41 -9.66
N TYR A 299 55.10 6.00 -8.54
CA TYR A 299 54.21 6.49 -7.49
C TYR A 299 53.30 7.61 -8.01
N HIS A 300 53.88 8.63 -8.65
CA HIS A 300 53.08 9.72 -9.21
C HIS A 300 52.19 9.29 -10.35
N GLU A 301 52.64 8.42 -11.22
CA GLU A 301 51.76 7.84 -12.28
C GLU A 301 50.56 7.10 -11.70
N THR A 302 50.77 6.32 -10.62
CA THR A 302 49.70 5.61 -9.93
C THR A 302 48.73 6.57 -9.22
N GLU A 303 49.28 7.62 -8.59
CA GLU A 303 48.46 8.66 -7.93
C GLU A 303 47.61 9.42 -8.95
N ASP A 304 48.18 9.84 -10.06
CA ASP A 304 47.47 10.54 -11.14
C ASP A 304 46.39 9.67 -11.75
N ARG A 305 46.70 8.38 -11.91
CA ARG A 305 45.71 7.40 -12.45
C ARG A 305 44.53 7.18 -11.49
N LEU A 306 44.80 7.04 -10.18
CA LEU A 306 43.75 6.95 -9.17
C LEU A 306 42.92 8.23 -9.10
N ASN A 307 43.57 9.40 -9.16
CA ASN A 307 42.89 10.69 -9.21
C ASN A 307 42.00 10.84 -10.44
N LEU A 308 42.42 10.34 -11.59
CA LEU A 308 41.61 10.30 -12.80
C LEU A 308 40.36 9.41 -12.60
N ILE A 309 40.53 8.21 -12.08
CA ILE A 309 39.42 7.27 -11.80
C ILE A 309 38.43 7.92 -10.82
N GLN A 310 38.90 8.54 -9.72
CA GLN A 310 38.05 9.18 -8.74
C GLN A 310 37.26 10.38 -9.33
N ARG A 311 37.88 11.16 -10.20
CA ARG A 311 37.19 12.25 -10.91
C ARG A 311 36.07 11.72 -11.81
N LEU A 312 36.32 10.63 -12.55
CA LEU A 312 35.30 10.01 -13.38
C LEU A 312 34.20 9.36 -12.56
N LYS A 313 34.53 8.73 -11.43
CA LYS A 313 33.55 8.19 -10.49
C LYS A 313 32.64 9.28 -9.92
N SER A 314 33.16 10.44 -9.58
CA SER A 314 32.35 11.54 -9.07
C SER A 314 31.40 12.15 -10.11
N LYS A 315 31.67 11.95 -11.40
CA LYS A 315 30.85 12.49 -12.50
C LYS A 315 29.85 11.47 -13.05
N TYR A 316 30.24 10.21 -13.19
CA TYR A 316 29.53 9.24 -14.04
C TYR A 316 29.07 7.97 -13.34
N GLY A 317 29.51 7.70 -12.11
CA GLY A 317 29.07 6.52 -11.39
C GLY A 317 29.96 6.20 -10.20
N SER A 318 29.55 5.28 -9.32
CA SER A 318 30.29 4.95 -8.09
C SER A 318 31.38 3.88 -8.30
N SER A 319 31.43 3.25 -9.49
CA SER A 319 32.38 2.21 -9.88
C SER A 319 32.78 2.33 -11.35
N ILE A 320 33.89 1.71 -11.74
CA ILE A 320 34.32 1.63 -13.15
C ILE A 320 33.24 0.96 -14.01
N SER A 321 32.61 -0.09 -13.51
CA SER A 321 31.51 -0.79 -14.21
C SER A 321 30.31 0.14 -14.45
N GLU A 322 29.94 1.00 -13.50
CA GLU A 322 28.88 2.00 -13.67
C GLU A 322 29.28 3.11 -14.65
N ILE A 323 30.55 3.53 -14.68
CA ILE A 323 31.06 4.51 -15.65
C ILE A 323 30.96 3.94 -17.06
N LEU A 324 31.36 2.69 -17.26
CA LEU A 324 31.27 2.01 -18.56
C LEU A 324 29.80 1.80 -18.99
N ALA A 325 28.93 1.44 -18.05
CA ALA A 325 27.49 1.35 -18.33
C ALA A 325 26.90 2.71 -18.70
N HIS A 326 27.35 3.79 -18.06
CA HIS A 326 26.96 5.13 -18.44
C HIS A 326 27.46 5.50 -19.84
N GLN A 327 28.69 5.12 -20.20
CA GLN A 327 29.21 5.30 -21.56
C GLN A 327 28.34 4.60 -22.59
N ASP A 328 27.96 3.31 -22.36
CA ASP A 328 27.07 2.57 -23.23
C ASP A 328 25.71 3.27 -23.40
N GLN A 329 25.16 3.81 -22.32
CA GLN A 329 23.92 4.59 -22.37
C GLN A 329 24.09 5.87 -23.21
N CYS A 330 25.17 6.62 -22.98
CA CYS A 330 25.48 7.80 -23.78
C CYS A 330 25.66 7.48 -25.26
N GLN A 331 26.31 6.37 -25.59
CA GLN A 331 26.49 5.90 -26.96
C GLN A 331 25.16 5.57 -27.63
N ALA A 332 24.28 4.84 -26.93
CA ALA A 332 22.94 4.51 -27.44
C ALA A 332 22.07 5.77 -27.66
N GLU A 333 22.19 6.77 -26.78
CA GLU A 333 21.48 8.03 -26.91
C GLU A 333 22.05 8.87 -28.06
N LEU A 334 23.39 8.89 -28.23
CA LEU A 334 24.05 9.57 -29.33
C LEU A 334 23.66 8.97 -30.69
N GLU A 335 23.54 7.65 -30.78
CA GLU A 335 23.05 6.99 -32.00
C GLU A 335 21.62 7.41 -32.34
N LYS A 336 20.74 7.48 -31.37
CA LYS A 336 19.35 7.97 -31.55
C LYS A 336 19.31 9.42 -32.04
N LEU A 337 20.15 10.28 -31.45
CA LEU A 337 20.21 11.70 -31.83
C LEU A 337 20.85 11.93 -33.18
N ASN A 338 21.78 11.10 -33.62
CA ASN A 338 22.42 11.17 -34.93
C ASN A 338 21.48 10.74 -36.08
N ASP A 339 20.65 9.71 -35.82
CA ASP A 339 19.66 9.21 -36.80
C ASP A 339 18.22 9.63 -36.38
N TYR A 340 18.11 10.85 -35.92
CA TYR A 340 16.92 11.38 -35.24
C TYR A 340 15.65 11.35 -36.11
N GLU A 341 15.73 11.64 -37.41
CA GLU A 341 14.55 11.61 -38.29
C GLU A 341 14.05 10.18 -38.51
N ASN A 342 14.95 9.23 -38.69
CA ASN A 342 14.60 7.81 -38.81
C ASN A 342 14.12 7.24 -37.48
N TYR A 343 14.76 7.65 -36.38
CA TYR A 343 14.31 7.31 -35.04
C TYR A 343 12.89 7.82 -34.76
N LEU A 344 12.62 9.12 -35.00
CA LEU A 344 11.28 9.70 -34.84
C LEU A 344 10.25 9.01 -35.72
N SER A 345 10.58 8.77 -36.99
CA SER A 345 9.69 8.08 -37.92
C SER A 345 9.40 6.66 -37.47
N GLY A 346 10.40 5.95 -36.93
CA GLY A 346 10.25 4.63 -36.34
C GLY A 346 9.39 4.64 -35.09
N LEU A 347 9.58 5.63 -34.21
CA LEU A 347 8.82 5.81 -33.00
C LEU A 347 7.36 6.17 -33.28
N HIS A 348 7.09 7.08 -34.24
CA HIS A 348 5.74 7.40 -34.69
C HIS A 348 5.01 6.15 -35.17
N ARG A 349 5.64 5.37 -36.06
CA ARG A 349 5.03 4.13 -36.55
C ARG A 349 4.68 3.16 -35.44
N ARG A 350 5.58 2.93 -34.48
CA ARG A 350 5.33 2.04 -33.33
C ARG A 350 4.21 2.57 -32.43
N LEU A 351 4.14 3.89 -32.23
CA LEU A 351 3.08 4.53 -31.47
C LEU A 351 1.72 4.36 -32.17
N ASP A 352 1.65 4.57 -33.48
CA ASP A 352 0.43 4.39 -34.27
C ASP A 352 -0.04 2.93 -34.28
N GLU A 353 0.90 1.97 -34.39
CA GLU A 353 0.62 0.54 -34.30
C GLU A 353 0.05 0.19 -32.91
N ALA A 354 0.69 0.66 -31.83
CA ALA A 354 0.24 0.42 -30.45
C ALA A 354 -1.11 1.11 -30.16
N GLU A 355 -1.34 2.32 -30.68
CA GLU A 355 -2.64 3.01 -30.54
C GLU A 355 -3.75 2.27 -31.29
N THR A 356 -3.46 1.73 -32.46
CA THR A 356 -4.42 0.94 -33.25
C THR A 356 -4.82 -0.32 -32.50
N GLU A 357 -3.84 -1.08 -31.97
CA GLU A 357 -4.10 -2.27 -31.18
C GLU A 357 -4.89 -1.96 -29.90
N LEU A 358 -4.48 -0.91 -29.18
CA LEU A 358 -5.16 -0.44 -27.97
C LEU A 358 -6.61 -0.05 -28.26
N LYS A 359 -6.86 0.59 -29.41
CA LYS A 359 -8.20 0.96 -29.86
C LYS A 359 -9.05 -0.27 -30.15
N GLU A 360 -8.54 -1.24 -30.89
CA GLU A 360 -9.26 -2.47 -31.20
C GLU A 360 -9.65 -3.24 -29.93
N LEU A 361 -8.72 -3.38 -28.98
CA LEU A 361 -8.97 -4.01 -27.68
C LEU A 361 -9.99 -3.22 -26.86
N SER A 362 -9.89 -1.88 -26.84
CA SER A 362 -10.83 -1.00 -26.15
C SER A 362 -12.24 -1.09 -26.74
N ASP A 363 -12.35 -1.08 -28.07
CA ASP A 363 -13.64 -1.21 -28.76
C ASP A 363 -14.28 -2.58 -28.50
N ARG A 364 -13.48 -3.64 -28.45
CA ARG A 364 -13.94 -4.99 -28.08
C ARG A 364 -14.46 -5.04 -26.64
N ILE A 365 -13.74 -4.45 -25.69
CA ILE A 365 -14.19 -4.35 -24.29
C ILE A 365 -15.48 -3.54 -24.19
N THR A 366 -15.56 -2.40 -24.89
CA THR A 366 -16.77 -1.57 -24.94
C THR A 366 -17.98 -2.38 -25.45
N ALA A 367 -17.80 -3.22 -26.47
CA ALA A 367 -18.86 -4.07 -26.97
C ALA A 367 -19.33 -5.10 -25.94
N ILE A 368 -18.40 -5.78 -25.24
CA ILE A 368 -18.71 -6.72 -24.16
C ILE A 368 -19.47 -6.01 -23.03
N ARG A 369 -19.00 -4.83 -22.60
CA ARG A 369 -19.65 -4.02 -21.55
C ARG A 369 -21.06 -3.64 -21.92
N LYS A 370 -21.30 -3.15 -23.14
CA LYS A 370 -22.64 -2.76 -23.61
C LYS A 370 -23.60 -3.95 -23.65
N ALA A 371 -23.14 -5.10 -24.14
CA ALA A 371 -23.96 -6.32 -24.16
C ALA A 371 -24.34 -6.77 -22.75
N ASN A 372 -23.35 -6.84 -21.85
CA ASN A 372 -23.57 -7.26 -20.46
C ASN A 372 -24.32 -6.19 -19.63
N ALA A 373 -24.16 -4.91 -19.93
CA ALA A 373 -24.94 -3.83 -19.31
C ALA A 373 -26.42 -3.99 -19.57
N SER A 374 -26.82 -4.34 -20.79
CA SER A 374 -28.25 -4.62 -21.11
C SER A 374 -28.77 -5.80 -20.32
N VAL A 375 -28.04 -6.92 -20.26
CA VAL A 375 -28.43 -8.10 -19.48
C VAL A 375 -28.55 -7.81 -18.00
N LEU A 376 -27.56 -7.12 -17.44
CA LEU A 376 -27.53 -6.74 -16.03
C LEU A 376 -28.67 -5.79 -15.69
N GLN A 377 -28.92 -4.79 -16.55
CA GLN A 377 -30.02 -3.84 -16.41
C GLN A 377 -31.38 -4.55 -16.32
N ASP A 378 -31.67 -5.51 -17.23
CA ASP A 378 -32.91 -6.24 -17.24
C ASP A 378 -33.07 -7.13 -15.99
N LYS A 379 -32.02 -7.80 -15.56
CA LYS A 379 -32.02 -8.59 -14.33
C LYS A 379 -32.27 -7.73 -13.08
N ILE A 380 -31.60 -6.56 -12.96
CA ILE A 380 -31.82 -5.64 -11.84
C ILE A 380 -33.25 -5.08 -11.88
N LYS A 381 -33.73 -4.69 -13.04
CA LYS A 381 -35.13 -4.23 -13.20
C LYS A 381 -36.13 -5.28 -12.75
N ALA A 382 -35.96 -6.52 -13.14
CA ALA A 382 -36.81 -7.62 -12.70
C ALA A 382 -36.78 -7.81 -11.17
N ALA A 383 -35.57 -7.75 -10.58
CA ALA A 383 -35.42 -7.85 -9.13
C ALA A 383 -36.05 -6.66 -8.37
N LEU A 384 -36.01 -5.44 -8.93
CA LEU A 384 -36.69 -4.27 -8.38
C LEU A 384 -38.21 -4.38 -8.44
N VAL A 385 -38.77 -4.89 -9.53
CA VAL A 385 -40.20 -5.16 -9.65
C VAL A 385 -40.65 -6.17 -8.59
N ASP A 386 -39.88 -7.22 -8.33
CA ASP A 386 -40.14 -8.18 -7.25
C ASP A 386 -40.22 -7.50 -5.87
N LEU A 387 -39.46 -6.42 -5.66
CA LEU A 387 -39.44 -5.64 -4.42
C LEU A 387 -40.47 -4.49 -4.41
N ASN A 388 -41.46 -4.56 -5.31
CA ASN A 388 -42.59 -3.64 -5.42
C ASN A 388 -42.26 -2.24 -5.97
N PHE A 389 -41.18 -2.11 -6.75
CA PHE A 389 -40.92 -0.92 -7.56
C PHE A 389 -41.58 -1.10 -8.95
N LEU A 390 -42.90 -0.88 -9.04
CA LEU A 390 -43.68 -1.27 -10.21
C LEU A 390 -43.36 -0.48 -11.49
N ASP A 391 -42.98 0.81 -11.34
CA ASP A 391 -42.71 1.71 -12.45
C ASP A 391 -41.23 2.15 -12.51
N VAL A 392 -40.35 1.29 -12.00
CA VAL A 392 -38.90 1.59 -11.94
C VAL A 392 -38.29 1.62 -13.35
N GLN A 393 -37.49 2.65 -13.59
CA GLN A 393 -36.53 2.71 -14.69
C GLN A 393 -35.13 2.57 -14.12
N PHE A 394 -34.39 1.60 -14.62
CA PHE A 394 -32.99 1.39 -14.27
C PHE A 394 -32.19 1.31 -15.56
N GLU A 395 -31.15 2.11 -15.67
CA GLU A 395 -30.32 2.23 -16.86
C GLU A 395 -28.84 2.17 -16.49
N ILE A 396 -28.04 1.47 -17.28
CA ILE A 396 -26.59 1.46 -17.17
C ILE A 396 -26.05 2.30 -18.32
N GLN A 397 -25.67 3.53 -18.02
CA GLN A 397 -25.10 4.44 -19.02
C GLN A 397 -23.64 4.12 -19.26
N CYS A 398 -23.30 3.86 -20.53
CA CYS A 398 -21.94 3.66 -21.01
C CYS A 398 -21.52 4.88 -21.85
N THR A 399 -20.58 5.66 -21.38
CA THR A 399 -20.06 6.85 -22.09
C THR A 399 -18.55 6.71 -22.31
N LEU A 400 -18.06 7.27 -23.42
CA LEU A 400 -16.64 7.26 -23.71
C LEU A 400 -15.92 8.42 -22.99
N LEU A 401 -14.73 8.16 -22.45
CA LEU A 401 -13.91 9.13 -21.72
C LEU A 401 -13.15 10.10 -22.63
N GLY A 402 -12.99 9.79 -23.93
CA GLY A 402 -12.18 10.57 -24.84
C GLY A 402 -10.67 10.37 -24.68
N HIS A 403 -10.24 9.48 -23.80
CA HIS A 403 -8.86 9.03 -23.62
C HIS A 403 -8.84 7.59 -23.16
N TYR A 404 -7.72 6.90 -23.40
CA TYR A 404 -7.53 5.53 -22.94
C TYR A 404 -7.06 5.49 -21.49
N THR A 405 -7.48 4.45 -20.79
CA THR A 405 -7.01 4.08 -19.45
C THR A 405 -6.58 2.62 -19.45
N GLU A 406 -5.97 2.14 -18.38
CA GLU A 406 -5.66 0.71 -18.21
C GLU A 406 -6.90 -0.22 -18.24
N ASN A 407 -8.10 0.36 -18.08
CA ASN A 407 -9.38 -0.32 -18.11
C ASN A 407 -10.20 -0.02 -19.40
N GLY A 408 -9.56 0.56 -20.42
CA GLY A 408 -10.20 0.98 -21.67
C GLY A 408 -10.67 2.43 -21.64
N GLN A 409 -11.66 2.75 -22.46
CA GLN A 409 -12.14 4.12 -22.67
C GLN A 409 -13.56 4.37 -22.14
N ASP A 410 -14.14 3.45 -21.36
CA ASP A 410 -15.52 3.55 -20.92
C ASP A 410 -15.64 4.17 -19.53
N SER A 411 -16.68 4.97 -19.34
CA SER A 411 -17.23 5.38 -18.05
C SER A 411 -18.62 4.79 -17.90
N ILE A 412 -18.84 4.09 -16.79
CA ILE A 412 -20.11 3.45 -16.48
C ILE A 412 -20.79 4.18 -15.33
N GLU A 413 -22.08 4.44 -15.47
CA GLU A 413 -22.89 5.03 -14.41
C GLU A 413 -24.26 4.37 -14.31
N PHE A 414 -24.65 3.96 -13.10
CA PHE A 414 -25.94 3.39 -12.81
C PHE A 414 -26.95 4.50 -12.54
N MET A 415 -28.02 4.52 -13.31
CA MET A 415 -29.07 5.51 -13.27
C MET A 415 -30.39 4.86 -12.87
N ILE A 416 -31.20 5.55 -12.07
CA ILE A 416 -32.49 5.03 -11.62
C ILE A 416 -33.54 6.13 -11.53
N SER A 417 -34.80 5.76 -11.81
CA SER A 417 -36.01 6.48 -11.40
C SER A 417 -36.97 5.48 -10.75
N THR A 418 -37.45 5.82 -9.57
CA THR A 418 -38.39 4.96 -8.79
C THR A 418 -39.84 5.38 -8.94
N ASN A 419 -40.12 6.53 -9.56
CA ASN A 419 -41.46 7.10 -9.70
C ASN A 419 -41.81 7.33 -11.16
N PRO A 420 -43.08 7.09 -11.56
CA PRO A 420 -43.54 7.38 -12.91
C PRO A 420 -43.37 8.86 -13.27
N GLY A 421 -42.79 9.12 -14.45
CA GLY A 421 -42.64 10.49 -14.97
C GLY A 421 -41.45 11.28 -14.44
N GLU A 422 -40.66 10.72 -13.51
CA GLU A 422 -39.37 11.29 -13.12
C GLU A 422 -38.28 10.92 -14.11
N THR A 423 -37.34 11.84 -14.34
CA THR A 423 -36.13 11.54 -15.12
C THR A 423 -35.19 10.64 -14.32
N VAL A 424 -34.54 9.72 -15.01
CA VAL A 424 -33.49 8.89 -14.39
C VAL A 424 -32.37 9.77 -13.86
N LYS A 425 -31.86 9.46 -12.68
CA LYS A 425 -30.78 10.16 -11.98
C LYS A 425 -29.74 9.18 -11.47
N PRO A 426 -28.50 9.61 -11.24
CA PRO A 426 -27.47 8.76 -10.65
C PRO A 426 -27.97 8.07 -9.37
N LEU A 427 -27.61 6.79 -9.22
CA LEU A 427 -28.02 5.96 -8.08
C LEU A 427 -27.66 6.60 -6.73
N GLY A 428 -26.52 7.28 -6.64
CA GLY A 428 -26.08 8.01 -5.45
C GLY A 428 -26.94 9.24 -5.09
N LYS A 429 -27.94 9.62 -5.92
CA LYS A 429 -28.87 10.74 -5.67
C LYS A 429 -30.27 10.29 -5.23
N VAL A 430 -30.46 9.03 -4.92
CA VAL A 430 -31.71 8.51 -4.35
C VAL A 430 -31.86 9.03 -2.91
N ALA A 431 -33.01 9.62 -2.60
CA ALA A 431 -33.18 10.41 -1.36
C ALA A 431 -33.70 9.61 -0.14
N SER A 432 -34.34 8.43 -0.36
CA SER A 432 -34.98 7.65 0.73
C SER A 432 -34.08 6.49 1.18
N GLY A 433 -33.77 6.43 2.48
CA GLY A 433 -32.93 5.36 3.06
C GLY A 433 -33.51 3.97 2.83
N GLY A 434 -34.79 3.75 3.13
CA GLY A 434 -35.44 2.45 2.95
C GLY A 434 -35.59 2.04 1.48
N GLU A 435 -35.85 2.99 0.56
CA GLU A 435 -35.86 2.70 -0.89
C GLU A 435 -34.47 2.32 -1.35
N LEU A 436 -33.45 3.08 -0.92
CA LEU A 436 -32.06 2.82 -1.27
C LEU A 436 -31.62 1.43 -0.80
N SER A 437 -31.91 1.04 0.45
CA SER A 437 -31.58 -0.30 0.97
C SER A 437 -32.24 -1.42 0.15
N ARG A 438 -33.49 -1.24 -0.30
CA ARG A 438 -34.16 -2.22 -1.19
C ARG A 438 -33.58 -2.24 -2.59
N ILE A 439 -33.20 -1.09 -3.15
CA ILE A 439 -32.51 -1.03 -4.44
C ILE A 439 -31.17 -1.77 -4.33
N MET A 440 -30.40 -1.53 -3.25
CA MET A 440 -29.17 -2.24 -3.01
C MET A 440 -29.39 -3.75 -2.86
N LEU A 441 -30.43 -4.17 -2.16
CA LEU A 441 -30.81 -5.58 -2.08
C LEU A 441 -31.07 -6.18 -3.46
N ALA A 442 -31.81 -5.48 -4.33
CA ALA A 442 -32.08 -5.94 -5.70
C ALA A 442 -30.77 -6.09 -6.49
N VAL A 443 -29.93 -5.07 -6.49
CA VAL A 443 -28.64 -5.10 -7.20
C VAL A 443 -27.73 -6.20 -6.66
N LYS A 444 -27.55 -6.29 -5.34
CA LYS A 444 -26.75 -7.34 -4.69
C LYS A 444 -27.30 -8.75 -4.94
N SER A 445 -28.62 -8.91 -5.02
CA SER A 445 -29.22 -10.23 -5.34
C SER A 445 -28.88 -10.71 -6.75
N VAL A 446 -28.68 -9.80 -7.69
CA VAL A 446 -28.28 -10.12 -9.07
C VAL A 446 -26.77 -10.35 -9.17
N LEU A 447 -25.98 -9.66 -8.34
CA LEU A 447 -24.53 -9.70 -8.34
C LEU A 447 -23.94 -10.71 -7.34
N ALA A 448 -24.76 -11.47 -6.60
CA ALA A 448 -24.32 -12.33 -5.51
C ALA A 448 -23.21 -13.33 -5.91
N ASP A 449 -23.16 -13.76 -7.17
CA ASP A 449 -22.10 -14.62 -7.69
C ASP A 449 -20.81 -13.89 -8.05
N ALA A 450 -20.91 -12.59 -8.24
CA ALA A 450 -19.80 -11.74 -8.69
C ALA A 450 -19.26 -10.83 -7.57
N ASP A 451 -19.97 -10.69 -6.45
CA ASP A 451 -19.57 -9.82 -5.35
C ASP A 451 -18.49 -10.48 -4.47
N ALA A 452 -17.37 -9.82 -4.29
CA ALA A 452 -16.28 -10.33 -3.47
C ALA A 452 -16.47 -10.07 -1.97
N ILE A 453 -17.36 -9.12 -1.59
CA ILE A 453 -17.58 -8.72 -0.20
C ILE A 453 -18.43 -9.79 0.51
N GLU A 454 -17.87 -10.37 1.56
CA GLU A 454 -18.50 -11.51 2.24
C GLU A 454 -19.59 -11.13 3.23
N THR A 455 -19.60 -9.90 3.78
CA THR A 455 -20.56 -9.45 4.81
C THR A 455 -21.37 -8.25 4.32
N LEU A 456 -22.69 -8.36 4.34
CA LEU A 456 -23.63 -7.32 3.95
C LEU A 456 -24.55 -6.98 5.12
N ILE A 457 -24.65 -5.69 5.45
CA ILE A 457 -25.56 -5.18 6.49
C ILE A 457 -26.67 -4.37 5.83
N PHE A 458 -27.92 -4.70 6.15
CA PHE A 458 -29.10 -3.97 5.70
C PHE A 458 -29.78 -3.28 6.87
N ASP A 459 -29.79 -1.94 6.84
CA ASP A 459 -30.54 -1.10 7.78
C ASP A 459 -31.72 -0.45 7.08
N GLU A 460 -32.80 -0.20 7.85
CA GLU A 460 -34.03 0.46 7.37
C GLU A 460 -34.71 -0.19 6.15
N ILE A 461 -34.35 -1.43 5.80
CA ILE A 461 -34.90 -2.12 4.63
C ILE A 461 -36.40 -2.35 4.70
N ASP A 462 -36.94 -2.37 5.92
CA ASP A 462 -38.34 -2.57 6.26
C ASP A 462 -39.15 -1.25 6.36
N THR A 463 -38.50 -0.11 6.14
CA THR A 463 -39.16 1.21 6.19
C THR A 463 -40.10 1.39 5.01
N GLY A 464 -41.38 1.68 5.33
CA GLY A 464 -42.43 1.94 4.34
C GLY A 464 -42.96 0.72 3.61
N ILE A 465 -42.67 -0.49 4.09
CA ILE A 465 -43.20 -1.73 3.54
C ILE A 465 -43.95 -2.57 4.58
N SER A 466 -44.83 -3.45 4.10
CA SER A 466 -45.54 -4.40 4.94
C SER A 466 -46.03 -5.60 4.12
N GLY A 467 -46.55 -6.60 4.78
CA GLY A 467 -47.26 -7.74 4.16
C GLY A 467 -46.44 -8.41 3.04
N ARG A 468 -46.97 -8.38 1.82
CA ARG A 468 -46.41 -9.11 0.67
C ARG A 468 -45.01 -8.60 0.25
N THR A 469 -44.80 -7.29 0.34
CA THR A 469 -43.50 -6.70 0.00
C THR A 469 -42.43 -7.13 1.00
N ALA A 470 -42.73 -7.15 2.31
CA ALA A 470 -41.83 -7.64 3.34
C ALA A 470 -41.45 -9.12 3.12
N GLN A 471 -42.41 -9.93 2.69
CA GLN A 471 -42.18 -11.33 2.33
C GLN A 471 -41.21 -11.45 1.14
N LYS A 472 -41.35 -10.63 0.11
CA LYS A 472 -40.44 -10.63 -1.05
C LYS A 472 -39.02 -10.16 -0.69
N VAL A 473 -38.91 -9.12 0.15
CA VAL A 473 -37.64 -8.64 0.71
C VAL A 473 -36.95 -9.78 1.44
N SER A 474 -37.64 -10.48 2.34
CA SER A 474 -37.07 -11.57 3.12
C SER A 474 -36.60 -12.75 2.24
N GLU A 475 -37.35 -13.11 1.19
CA GLU A 475 -36.98 -14.13 0.21
C GLU A 475 -35.69 -13.74 -0.54
N LYS A 476 -35.57 -12.49 -0.98
CA LYS A 476 -34.35 -12.00 -1.66
C LYS A 476 -33.12 -12.00 -0.70
N MET A 477 -33.31 -11.61 0.55
CA MET A 477 -32.23 -11.70 1.55
C MET A 477 -31.75 -13.14 1.77
N ALA A 478 -32.68 -14.09 1.86
CA ALA A 478 -32.33 -15.50 1.98
C ALA A 478 -31.55 -16.04 0.78
N VAL A 479 -31.83 -15.56 -0.44
CA VAL A 479 -31.05 -15.93 -1.64
C VAL A 479 -29.61 -15.42 -1.53
N ILE A 480 -29.40 -14.18 -1.11
CA ILE A 480 -28.05 -13.61 -0.92
C ILE A 480 -27.32 -14.34 0.21
N ALA A 481 -28.03 -14.64 1.30
CA ALA A 481 -27.47 -15.27 2.49
C ALA A 481 -26.93 -16.70 2.25
N ARG A 482 -27.23 -17.33 1.12
CA ARG A 482 -26.61 -18.61 0.73
C ARG A 482 -25.13 -18.48 0.41
N LYS A 483 -24.66 -17.28 0.00
CA LYS A 483 -23.28 -17.02 -0.45
C LYS A 483 -22.57 -15.96 0.40
N HIS A 484 -23.34 -15.07 1.01
CA HIS A 484 -22.84 -13.98 1.83
C HIS A 484 -23.42 -14.07 3.24
N GLN A 485 -22.69 -13.60 4.20
CA GLN A 485 -23.25 -13.29 5.52
C GLN A 485 -24.10 -12.03 5.38
N VAL A 486 -25.37 -12.14 5.79
CA VAL A 486 -26.31 -11.02 5.79
C VAL A 486 -26.70 -10.70 7.23
N ILE A 487 -26.55 -9.45 7.63
CA ILE A 487 -27.00 -8.93 8.93
C ILE A 487 -28.10 -7.90 8.65
N CYS A 488 -29.29 -8.12 9.20
CA CYS A 488 -30.42 -7.21 8.97
C CYS A 488 -31.13 -6.86 10.27
N ILE A 489 -31.43 -5.59 10.44
CA ILE A 489 -32.24 -5.08 11.52
C ILE A 489 -33.68 -4.89 11.04
N THR A 490 -34.66 -5.43 11.77
CA THR A 490 -36.07 -5.34 11.37
C THR A 490 -37.02 -5.28 12.55
N HIS A 491 -38.23 -4.77 12.26
CA HIS A 491 -39.39 -4.88 13.15
C HIS A 491 -40.51 -5.72 12.50
N LEU A 492 -40.27 -6.25 11.28
CA LEU A 492 -41.27 -7.00 10.53
C LEU A 492 -41.16 -8.51 10.78
N PRO A 493 -42.22 -9.17 11.21
CA PRO A 493 -42.23 -10.62 11.51
C PRO A 493 -41.91 -11.47 10.27
N GLN A 494 -42.26 -11.00 9.04
CA GLN A 494 -41.97 -11.70 7.79
C GLN A 494 -40.44 -11.83 7.56
N ILE A 495 -39.67 -10.80 7.91
CA ILE A 495 -38.23 -10.80 7.78
C ILE A 495 -37.62 -11.60 8.92
N ALA A 496 -38.09 -11.42 10.16
CA ALA A 496 -37.64 -12.15 11.32
C ALA A 496 -37.80 -13.68 11.18
N ALA A 497 -38.87 -14.13 10.58
CA ALA A 497 -39.14 -15.56 10.33
C ALA A 497 -38.10 -16.23 9.43
N MET A 498 -37.43 -15.48 8.55
CA MET A 498 -36.38 -15.99 7.65
C MET A 498 -34.99 -16.09 8.31
N ALA A 499 -34.82 -15.70 9.57
CA ALA A 499 -33.53 -15.77 10.26
C ALA A 499 -32.97 -17.20 10.28
N ASP A 500 -31.67 -17.36 10.02
CA ASP A 500 -30.87 -18.51 10.41
C ASP A 500 -30.46 -18.34 11.88
N ASP A 501 -29.92 -17.16 12.20
CA ASP A 501 -29.59 -16.74 13.55
C ASP A 501 -30.44 -15.52 13.91
N HIS A 502 -31.25 -15.64 14.97
CA HIS A 502 -32.15 -14.59 15.42
C HIS A 502 -31.70 -14.01 16.74
N TYR A 503 -31.55 -12.69 16.78
CA TYR A 503 -31.12 -11.94 17.97
C TYR A 503 -32.21 -10.96 18.37
N VAL A 504 -32.41 -10.82 19.68
CA VAL A 504 -33.28 -9.79 20.24
C VAL A 504 -32.46 -8.75 20.97
N ILE A 505 -32.79 -7.48 20.76
CA ILE A 505 -32.21 -6.33 21.44
C ILE A 505 -33.24 -5.82 22.44
N GLU A 506 -32.89 -5.90 23.72
CA GLU A 506 -33.76 -5.53 24.83
C GLU A 506 -33.16 -4.38 25.63
N LYS A 507 -34.07 -3.51 26.16
CA LYS A 507 -33.71 -2.48 27.14
C LYS A 507 -34.07 -2.93 28.53
N ASN A 508 -33.07 -3.06 29.35
CA ASN A 508 -33.26 -3.33 30.79
C ASN A 508 -32.98 -2.06 31.58
N THR A 509 -33.94 -1.67 32.46
CA THR A 509 -33.74 -0.55 33.35
C THR A 509 -33.50 -1.09 34.76
N MET A 510 -32.26 -1.03 35.22
CA MET A 510 -31.87 -1.37 36.60
C MET A 510 -31.39 -0.12 37.32
N GLU A 511 -31.90 0.16 38.52
CA GLU A 511 -31.45 1.22 39.44
C GLU A 511 -31.30 2.62 38.76
N GLN A 512 -32.28 3.04 37.93
CA GLN A 512 -32.30 4.30 37.17
C GLN A 512 -31.27 4.35 35.98
N ARG A 513 -30.68 3.23 35.61
CA ARG A 513 -29.80 3.12 34.44
C ARG A 513 -30.47 2.25 33.38
N THR A 514 -30.49 2.73 32.15
CA THR A 514 -30.93 1.94 31.00
C THR A 514 -29.72 1.27 30.38
N MET A 515 -29.79 -0.06 30.24
CA MET A 515 -28.76 -0.89 29.58
C MET A 515 -29.41 -1.62 28.41
N THR A 516 -28.65 -1.75 27.32
CA THR A 516 -29.06 -2.53 26.15
C THR A 516 -28.31 -3.84 26.16
N GLU A 517 -29.05 -4.94 26.08
CA GLU A 517 -28.52 -6.31 26.01
C GLU A 517 -28.96 -6.95 24.69
N ILE A 518 -28.14 -7.88 24.18
CA ILE A 518 -28.38 -8.59 22.93
C ILE A 518 -28.30 -10.07 23.21
N HIS A 519 -29.36 -10.80 22.88
CA HIS A 519 -29.45 -12.22 23.13
C HIS A 519 -29.70 -12.99 21.84
N HIS A 520 -28.92 -14.05 21.61
CA HIS A 520 -29.21 -15.03 20.57
C HIS A 520 -30.39 -15.89 21.00
N LEU A 521 -31.39 -16.01 20.12
CA LEU A 521 -32.63 -16.73 20.43
C LEU A 521 -32.55 -18.19 19.96
N SER A 522 -33.02 -19.10 20.82
CA SER A 522 -33.32 -20.47 20.41
C SER A 522 -34.47 -20.46 19.36
N ASP A 523 -34.66 -21.57 18.67
CA ASP A 523 -35.77 -21.72 17.73
C ASP A 523 -37.16 -21.44 18.34
N GLU A 524 -37.37 -21.86 19.59
CA GLU A 524 -38.63 -21.61 20.31
C GLU A 524 -38.77 -20.15 20.70
N ALA A 525 -37.72 -19.53 21.27
CA ALA A 525 -37.71 -18.13 21.62
C ALA A 525 -37.85 -17.23 20.38
N SER A 526 -37.30 -17.65 19.23
CA SER A 526 -37.51 -16.97 17.94
C SER A 526 -38.97 -16.97 17.50
N VAL A 527 -39.72 -18.06 17.76
CA VAL A 527 -41.16 -18.10 17.47
C VAL A 527 -41.93 -17.18 18.42
N ASP A 528 -41.56 -17.14 19.69
CA ASP A 528 -42.19 -16.26 20.68
C ASP A 528 -41.97 -14.77 20.30
N GLU A 529 -40.76 -14.41 19.86
CA GLU A 529 -40.45 -13.06 19.39
C GLU A 529 -41.24 -12.71 18.11
N ILE A 530 -41.35 -13.64 17.16
CA ILE A 530 -42.19 -13.44 15.96
C ILE A 530 -43.65 -13.23 16.38
N ALA A 531 -44.14 -14.00 17.36
CA ALA A 531 -45.50 -13.83 17.89
C ALA A 531 -45.67 -12.46 18.55
N ARG A 532 -44.69 -11.97 19.30
CA ARG A 532 -44.66 -10.62 19.88
C ARG A 532 -44.73 -9.53 18.80
N LEU A 533 -43.98 -9.70 17.71
CA LEU A 533 -44.02 -8.78 16.57
C LEU A 533 -45.35 -8.78 15.81
N LEU A 534 -46.08 -9.88 15.82
CA LEU A 534 -47.41 -10.04 15.18
C LEU A 534 -48.57 -9.53 16.06
N GLY A 535 -48.54 -9.86 17.35
CA GLY A 535 -49.68 -9.64 18.25
C GLY A 535 -49.52 -8.44 19.20
N GLY A 536 -48.31 -7.89 19.30
CA GLY A 536 -48.01 -6.84 20.26
C GLY A 536 -48.01 -7.37 21.72
N VAL A 537 -48.77 -6.72 22.61
CA VAL A 537 -48.77 -7.02 24.07
C VAL A 537 -49.54 -8.30 24.42
N GLU A 538 -50.59 -8.64 23.63
CA GLU A 538 -51.43 -9.84 23.90
C GLU A 538 -51.10 -10.94 22.85
N ILE A 539 -50.43 -11.99 23.34
CA ILE A 539 -50.10 -13.16 22.51
C ILE A 539 -51.17 -14.23 22.73
N THR A 540 -52.06 -14.38 21.72
CA THR A 540 -53.09 -15.44 21.70
C THR A 540 -52.55 -16.73 21.07
N ASP A 541 -53.23 -17.86 21.31
CA ASP A 541 -52.90 -19.16 20.66
C ASP A 541 -52.93 -19.05 19.12
N ALA A 542 -53.81 -18.22 18.57
CA ALA A 542 -53.88 -17.97 17.14
C ALA A 542 -52.66 -17.23 16.59
N VAL A 543 -52.14 -16.27 17.35
CA VAL A 543 -50.91 -15.53 17.00
C VAL A 543 -49.70 -16.47 17.07
N MET A 544 -49.59 -17.30 18.11
CA MET A 544 -48.54 -18.30 18.23
C MET A 544 -48.54 -19.31 17.09
N LYS A 545 -49.72 -19.79 16.72
CA LYS A 545 -49.88 -20.71 15.59
C LYS A 545 -49.41 -20.05 14.28
N ASN A 546 -49.83 -18.81 14.04
CA ASN A 546 -49.42 -18.06 12.87
C ASN A 546 -47.89 -17.83 12.83
N ALA A 547 -47.26 -17.48 13.95
CA ALA A 547 -45.81 -17.34 14.08
C ALA A 547 -45.06 -18.64 13.72
N ARG A 548 -45.55 -19.79 14.20
CA ARG A 548 -44.98 -21.12 13.88
C ARG A 548 -45.16 -21.46 12.40
N GLU A 549 -46.33 -21.21 11.83
CA GLU A 549 -46.58 -21.42 10.40
C GLU A 549 -45.67 -20.55 9.53
N MET A 550 -45.47 -19.28 9.91
CA MET A 550 -44.60 -18.36 9.22
C MET A 550 -43.13 -18.83 9.24
N LYS A 551 -42.60 -19.27 10.41
CA LYS A 551 -41.24 -19.82 10.56
C LYS A 551 -41.05 -21.10 9.72
N ASN A 552 -42.08 -21.99 9.70
CA ASN A 552 -42.05 -23.23 8.91
C ASN A 552 -42.06 -22.94 7.40
N LEU A 553 -42.91 -22.01 6.94
CA LEU A 553 -42.96 -21.59 5.54
C LEU A 553 -41.61 -20.94 5.11
N ALA A 554 -41.00 -20.13 5.97
CA ALA A 554 -39.70 -19.55 5.71
C ALA A 554 -38.61 -20.63 5.53
N ARG A 555 -38.61 -21.66 6.36
CA ARG A 555 -37.67 -22.81 6.24
C ARG A 555 -37.87 -23.60 4.93
N SER A 556 -39.08 -23.71 4.43
CA SER A 556 -39.34 -24.42 3.17
C SER A 556 -38.95 -23.64 1.91
N LYS A 557 -38.72 -22.34 2.03
CA LYS A 557 -38.32 -21.44 0.91
C LYS A 557 -36.83 -21.17 0.83
N LYS A 558 -36.08 -21.54 1.84
CA LYS A 558 -34.61 -21.49 1.87
C LYS A 558 -33.99 -22.63 1.08
#